data_c7dde17bae2590a79575fb8802d26f56
#
_entry.id   c7dde17bae2590a79575fb8802d26f56
#
_cell.length_a   1.000
_cell.length_b   1.000
_cell.length_c   1.000
_cell.angle_alpha   90.00
_cell.angle_beta   90.00
_cell.angle_gamma   90.00
#
_symmetry.space_group_name_H-M   'P 1'
#
loop_
_entity.id
_entity.type
_entity.pdbx_description
1 polymer ?
#
loop_
_entity_poly.entity_id
_entity_poly.type
_entity_poly.pdbx_seq_one_letter_code
_entity_poly.pdbx_strand_id
1 'polypeptide(L)'
;YVFGVGQAINVDGSIHEYTDTNALWLFDTKTEKFVEKVFHDKTFDFSNPEWGSNSGYVIKDVINKKLLGLRYYTTKPQTIYFDQDYANIRQGIEAAFPGETVSLGPNDDYTKFIINTSSDKHIRTTYLYDPKVGIQLLDEYAPWLKEYEFGKMEPFSFTARYGLKLHGYITLPPNYKKGTKIP
;
A
#
# COMPACT_ATOMS: atom_id res chain seq x y z
N TYR A 1 -18.92 7.98 13.08
CA TYR A 1 -18.40 8.17 11.71
C TYR A 1 -17.90 6.85 11.17
N VAL A 2 -18.15 6.62 9.88
CA VAL A 2 -17.67 5.46 9.13
C VAL A 2 -16.92 5.97 7.92
N PHE A 3 -15.78 5.36 7.60
CA PHE A 3 -15.06 5.68 6.37
C PHE A 3 -15.67 4.91 5.19
N GLY A 4 -16.00 5.63 4.13
CA GLY A 4 -16.44 5.08 2.86
C GLY A 4 -15.41 5.32 1.76
N VAL A 5 -15.49 4.53 0.69
CA VAL A 5 -14.61 4.63 -0.48
C VAL A 5 -15.47 4.76 -1.73
N GLY A 6 -15.07 5.62 -2.66
CA GLY A 6 -15.77 5.84 -3.91
C GLY A 6 -16.23 7.28 -4.09
N GLN A 7 -17.15 7.47 -5.05
CA GLN A 7 -17.78 8.77 -5.26
C GLN A 7 -18.77 9.06 -4.12
N ALA A 8 -18.78 10.32 -3.68
CA ALA A 8 -19.60 10.73 -2.55
C ALA A 8 -21.04 11.05 -3.00
N ILE A 9 -21.92 10.06 -2.89
CA ILE A 9 -23.37 10.19 -3.10
C ILE A 9 -24.04 9.96 -1.74
N ASN A 10 -24.79 10.96 -1.26
CA ASN A 10 -25.53 10.88 -0.01
C ASN A 10 -26.65 9.83 -0.08
N VAL A 11 -27.17 9.38 1.07
CA VAL A 11 -28.24 8.39 1.13
C VAL A 11 -29.53 8.86 0.44
N ASP A 12 -29.80 10.17 0.43
CA ASP A 12 -30.91 10.78 -0.28
C ASP A 12 -30.72 10.88 -1.81
N GLY A 13 -29.60 10.35 -2.33
CA GLY A 13 -29.25 10.40 -3.75
C GLY A 13 -28.61 11.71 -4.21
N SER A 14 -28.47 12.71 -3.33
CA SER A 14 -27.78 13.94 -3.66
C SER A 14 -26.27 13.71 -3.80
N ILE A 15 -25.66 14.36 -4.78
CA ILE A 15 -24.23 14.25 -5.03
C ILE A 15 -23.51 15.24 -4.11
N HIS A 16 -22.62 14.73 -3.26
CA HIS A 16 -21.74 15.56 -2.44
C HIS A 16 -20.55 16.05 -3.25
N GLU A 17 -19.85 15.13 -3.92
CA GLU A 17 -18.73 15.46 -4.80
C GLU A 17 -18.47 14.34 -5.83
N TYR A 18 -18.01 14.74 -7.02
CA TYR A 18 -17.48 13.83 -8.03
C TYR A 18 -15.97 13.87 -8.05
N THR A 19 -15.34 12.70 -8.10
CA THR A 19 -13.90 12.53 -8.34
C THR A 19 -13.69 11.48 -9.45
N ASP A 20 -12.70 11.68 -10.32
CA ASP A 20 -12.36 10.72 -11.38
C ASP A 20 -11.81 9.42 -10.81
N THR A 21 -11.17 9.49 -9.63
CA THR A 21 -10.64 8.35 -8.89
C THR A 21 -11.37 8.20 -7.56
N ASN A 22 -11.39 6.97 -7.04
CA ASN A 22 -12.00 6.68 -5.75
C ASN A 22 -11.24 7.35 -4.62
N ALA A 23 -11.96 8.11 -3.80
CA ALA A 23 -11.44 8.84 -2.65
C ALA A 23 -11.86 8.18 -1.33
N LEU A 24 -11.16 8.51 -0.26
CA LEU A 24 -11.55 8.14 1.11
C LEU A 24 -12.33 9.30 1.74
N TRP A 25 -13.54 8.99 2.20
CA TRP A 25 -14.47 9.96 2.76
C TRP A 25 -14.83 9.64 4.21
N LEU A 26 -15.04 10.67 4.99
CA LEU A 26 -15.69 10.56 6.28
C LEU A 26 -17.22 10.69 6.08
N PHE A 27 -17.93 9.67 6.53
CA PHE A 27 -19.41 9.62 6.46
C PHE A 27 -19.99 9.67 7.88
N ASP A 28 -20.93 10.58 8.11
CA ASP A 28 -21.66 10.66 9.36
C ASP A 28 -22.93 9.79 9.30
N THR A 29 -22.96 8.72 10.06
CA THR A 29 -24.07 7.77 10.13
C THR A 29 -25.34 8.33 10.79
N LYS A 30 -25.25 9.45 11.51
CA LYS A 30 -26.43 10.08 12.14
C LYS A 30 -27.16 10.99 11.17
N THR A 31 -26.41 11.74 10.39
CA THR A 31 -26.98 12.65 9.39
C THR A 31 -27.08 12.00 8.00
N GLU A 32 -26.51 10.79 7.85
CA GLU A 32 -26.49 10.01 6.60
C GLU A 32 -25.83 10.77 5.44
N LYS A 33 -24.82 11.58 5.74
CA LYS A 33 -24.12 12.44 4.77
C LYS A 33 -22.61 12.28 4.81
N PHE A 34 -21.99 12.47 3.67
CA PHE A 34 -20.56 12.68 3.57
C PHE A 34 -20.20 14.05 4.17
N VAL A 35 -19.14 14.08 4.97
CA VAL A 35 -18.74 15.27 5.73
C VAL A 35 -17.44 15.84 5.21
N GLU A 36 -16.45 14.98 4.97
CA GLU A 36 -15.08 15.39 4.65
C GLU A 36 -14.42 14.41 3.69
N LYS A 37 -13.65 14.94 2.74
CA LYS A 37 -12.76 14.18 1.91
C LYS A 37 -11.41 14.01 2.63
N VAL A 38 -11.17 12.83 3.20
CA VAL A 38 -9.99 12.53 4.03
C VAL A 38 -8.76 12.38 3.15
N PHE A 39 -8.92 11.72 2.00
CA PHE A 39 -7.84 11.49 1.06
C PHE A 39 -8.35 11.32 -0.37
N HIS A 40 -7.60 11.85 -1.31
CA HIS A 40 -7.82 11.67 -2.74
C HIS A 40 -6.50 11.82 -3.51
N ASP A 41 -6.22 10.88 -4.40
CA ASP A 41 -5.16 10.98 -5.40
C ASP A 41 -5.81 11.19 -6.78
N LYS A 42 -5.31 12.15 -7.56
CA LYS A 42 -5.89 12.51 -8.86
C LYS A 42 -5.62 11.48 -9.97
N THR A 43 -4.73 10.53 -9.73
CA THR A 43 -4.25 9.57 -10.74
C THR A 43 -4.58 8.14 -10.35
N PHE A 44 -4.60 7.84 -9.06
CA PHE A 44 -4.75 6.48 -8.54
C PHE A 44 -5.96 6.40 -7.60
N ASP A 45 -6.75 5.35 -7.75
CA ASP A 45 -7.81 5.04 -6.83
C ASP A 45 -7.26 4.76 -5.43
N PHE A 46 -7.89 5.31 -4.40
CA PHE A 46 -7.56 4.91 -3.02
C PHE A 46 -7.84 3.43 -2.81
N SER A 47 -8.99 2.96 -3.27
CA SER A 47 -9.39 1.56 -3.16
C SER A 47 -10.32 1.21 -4.32
N ASN A 48 -10.16 -0.01 -4.84
CA ASN A 48 -11.11 -0.57 -5.80
C ASN A 48 -11.46 -1.99 -5.31
N PRO A 49 -12.74 -2.27 -5.01
CA PRO A 49 -13.20 -3.57 -4.55
C PRO A 49 -12.83 -4.73 -5.48
N GLU A 50 -12.67 -4.46 -6.78
CA GLU A 50 -12.30 -5.45 -7.79
C GLU A 50 -10.83 -5.88 -7.70
N TRP A 51 -9.98 -5.10 -7.02
CA TRP A 51 -8.53 -5.36 -6.94
C TRP A 51 -8.13 -6.21 -5.73
N GLY A 52 -9.07 -6.66 -4.94
CA GLY A 52 -8.84 -7.55 -3.79
C GLY A 52 -7.81 -6.95 -2.80
N SER A 53 -6.73 -7.69 -2.55
CA SER A 53 -5.69 -7.31 -1.57
C SER A 53 -4.88 -6.06 -1.91
N ASN A 54 -4.96 -5.56 -3.14
CA ASN A 54 -4.27 -4.35 -3.58
C ASN A 54 -5.12 -3.08 -3.39
N SER A 55 -6.23 -3.20 -2.70
CA SER A 55 -7.05 -2.06 -2.31
C SER A 55 -6.40 -1.27 -1.17
N GLY A 56 -6.56 0.05 -1.20
CA GLY A 56 -6.17 0.91 -0.10
C GLY A 56 -6.97 0.62 1.17
N TYR A 57 -6.39 0.89 2.30
CA TYR A 57 -7.03 0.68 3.60
C TYR A 57 -6.57 1.71 4.63
N VAL A 58 -7.39 1.86 5.66
CA VAL A 58 -7.15 2.73 6.80
C VAL A 58 -6.45 1.94 7.90
N ILE A 59 -5.36 2.50 8.43
CA ILE A 59 -4.60 1.92 9.53
C ILE A 59 -5.17 2.49 10.84
N LYS A 60 -5.72 1.62 11.69
CA LYS A 60 -6.41 2.00 12.92
C LYS A 60 -5.88 1.23 14.10
N ASP A 61 -5.61 1.93 15.20
CA ASP A 61 -5.53 1.34 16.51
C ASP A 61 -6.95 1.19 17.06
N VAL A 62 -7.44 -0.04 17.07
CA VAL A 62 -8.82 -0.35 17.44
C VAL A 62 -9.03 -0.20 18.95
N ILE A 63 -8.00 -0.50 19.76
CA ILE A 63 -8.06 -0.46 21.23
C ILE A 63 -8.15 1.00 21.69
N ASN A 64 -7.23 1.84 21.23
CA ASN A 64 -7.19 3.25 21.60
C ASN A 64 -8.09 4.12 20.71
N LYS A 65 -8.82 3.51 19.75
CA LYS A 65 -9.72 4.20 18.80
C LYS A 65 -9.03 5.33 18.04
N LYS A 66 -7.75 5.12 17.68
CA LYS A 66 -6.90 6.12 17.03
C LYS A 66 -6.73 5.79 15.55
N LEU A 67 -6.80 6.81 14.71
CA LEU A 67 -6.45 6.72 13.31
C LEU A 67 -4.94 6.95 13.17
N LEU A 68 -4.21 5.93 12.69
CA LEU A 68 -2.75 5.98 12.59
C LEU A 68 -2.28 6.45 11.21
N GLY A 69 -3.06 6.14 10.17
CA GLY A 69 -2.72 6.50 8.81
C GLY A 69 -3.60 5.81 7.78
N LEU A 70 -3.18 5.86 6.56
CA LEU A 70 -3.76 5.10 5.45
C LEU A 70 -2.66 4.54 4.55
N ARG A 71 -2.98 3.45 3.87
CA ARG A 71 -2.12 2.87 2.84
C ARG A 71 -2.90 2.73 1.55
N TYR A 72 -2.30 3.11 0.42
CA TYR A 72 -2.86 2.96 -0.91
C TYR A 72 -1.77 2.59 -1.91
N TYR A 73 -2.16 2.30 -3.14
CA TYR A 73 -1.24 1.80 -4.15
C TYR A 73 -1.20 2.74 -5.35
N THR A 74 0.01 3.20 -5.65
CA THR A 74 0.35 3.84 -6.92
C THR A 74 1.08 2.80 -7.80
N THR A 75 2.20 3.16 -8.40
CA THR A 75 3.15 2.17 -8.94
C THR A 75 3.90 1.40 -7.85
N LYS A 76 3.79 1.87 -6.60
CA LYS A 76 4.31 1.22 -5.39
C LYS A 76 3.36 1.50 -4.23
N PRO A 77 3.38 0.68 -3.17
CA PRO A 77 2.63 0.99 -1.95
C PRO A 77 3.06 2.32 -1.35
N GLN A 78 2.09 3.14 -0.98
CA GLN A 78 2.28 4.43 -0.31
C GLN A 78 1.60 4.40 1.04
N THR A 79 2.20 5.05 2.05
CA THR A 79 1.60 5.22 3.36
C THR A 79 1.59 6.69 3.74
N ILE A 80 0.43 7.20 4.15
CA ILE A 80 0.28 8.52 4.73
C ILE A 80 0.04 8.32 6.22
N TYR A 81 0.81 9.02 7.04
CA TYR A 81 0.76 8.90 8.48
C TYR A 81 -0.04 10.05 9.09
N PHE A 82 -0.94 9.73 10.01
CA PHE A 82 -1.67 10.69 10.84
C PHE A 82 -1.14 10.70 12.28
N ASP A 83 -0.38 9.68 12.64
CA ASP A 83 0.26 9.52 13.94
C ASP A 83 1.78 9.48 13.79
N GLN A 84 2.48 10.36 14.51
CA GLN A 84 3.93 10.49 14.38
C GLN A 84 4.68 9.33 15.04
N ASP A 85 4.19 8.79 16.14
CA ASP A 85 4.84 7.67 16.83
C ASP A 85 4.78 6.42 15.97
N TYR A 86 3.61 6.15 15.38
CA TYR A 86 3.46 5.06 14.40
C TYR A 86 4.34 5.28 13.17
N ALA A 87 4.43 6.51 12.66
CA ALA A 87 5.30 6.85 11.54
C ALA A 87 6.77 6.53 11.84
N ASN A 88 7.26 6.92 13.02
CA ASN A 88 8.65 6.68 13.44
C ASN A 88 8.96 5.18 13.52
N ILE A 89 8.07 4.40 14.15
CA ILE A 89 8.23 2.94 14.25
C ILE A 89 8.27 2.32 12.86
N ARG A 90 7.31 2.65 12.02
CA ARG A 90 7.20 2.07 10.67
C ARG A 90 8.39 2.43 9.80
N GLN A 91 8.80 3.68 9.76
CA GLN A 91 9.95 4.14 9.00
C GLN A 91 11.25 3.50 9.51
N GLY A 92 11.40 3.32 10.83
CA GLY A 92 12.51 2.61 11.41
C GLY A 92 12.59 1.14 10.95
N ILE A 93 11.45 0.46 10.92
CA ILE A 93 11.38 -0.92 10.41
C ILE A 93 11.66 -0.96 8.91
N GLU A 94 11.04 -0.09 8.11
CA GLU A 94 11.24 -0.04 6.65
C GLU A 94 12.69 0.26 6.27
N ALA A 95 13.40 1.05 7.05
CA ALA A 95 14.81 1.35 6.84
C ALA A 95 15.74 0.13 6.98
N ALA A 96 15.30 -0.91 7.70
CA ALA A 96 16.04 -2.18 7.81
C ALA A 96 15.91 -3.06 6.55
N PHE A 97 14.98 -2.75 5.65
CA PHE A 97 14.70 -3.53 4.45
C PHE A 97 14.71 -2.67 3.17
N PRO A 98 15.86 -2.12 2.79
CA PRO A 98 15.95 -1.21 1.66
C PRO A 98 15.59 -1.91 0.34
N GLY A 99 14.70 -1.30 -0.42
CA GLY A 99 14.25 -1.81 -1.72
C GLY A 99 13.17 -2.88 -1.67
N GLU A 100 12.71 -3.26 -0.47
CA GLU A 100 11.64 -4.23 -0.30
C GLU A 100 10.28 -3.59 -0.04
N THR A 101 9.24 -4.33 -0.35
CA THR A 101 7.89 -4.00 0.09
C THR A 101 7.68 -4.57 1.49
N VAL A 102 7.41 -3.70 2.46
CA VAL A 102 7.19 -4.07 3.85
C VAL A 102 5.71 -4.01 4.19
N SER A 103 5.19 -5.11 4.76
CA SER A 103 3.86 -5.19 5.36
C SER A 103 3.98 -5.46 6.85
N LEU A 104 3.23 -4.73 7.67
CA LEU A 104 3.27 -4.83 9.13
C LEU A 104 1.95 -5.34 9.67
N GLY A 105 2.00 -6.41 10.48
CA GLY A 105 0.91 -6.90 11.31
C GLY A 105 1.23 -6.62 12.78
N PRO A 106 0.64 -5.59 13.40
CA PRO A 106 0.88 -5.24 14.79
C PRO A 106 0.19 -6.23 15.74
N ASN A 107 0.72 -6.33 16.96
CA ASN A 107 -0.05 -6.82 18.10
C ASN A 107 -1.02 -5.72 18.59
N ASP A 108 -1.85 -6.03 19.56
CA ASP A 108 -2.95 -5.18 20.02
C ASP A 108 -2.51 -3.80 20.52
N ASP A 109 -1.34 -3.70 21.14
CA ASP A 109 -0.80 -2.44 21.70
C ASP A 109 0.22 -1.73 20.78
N TYR A 110 0.39 -2.23 19.54
CA TYR A 110 1.32 -1.67 18.53
C TYR A 110 2.78 -1.59 19.00
N THR A 111 3.19 -2.46 19.92
CA THR A 111 4.58 -2.53 20.41
C THR A 111 5.41 -3.58 19.66
N LYS A 112 4.78 -4.63 19.13
CA LYS A 112 5.42 -5.71 18.36
C LYS A 112 4.77 -5.86 17.01
N PHE A 113 5.54 -6.32 16.04
CA PHE A 113 5.05 -6.47 14.66
C PHE A 113 5.53 -7.78 14.04
N ILE A 114 4.63 -8.45 13.37
CA ILE A 114 5.00 -9.39 12.31
C ILE A 114 5.30 -8.56 11.07
N ILE A 115 6.51 -8.72 10.56
CA ILE A 115 6.99 -8.02 9.36
C ILE A 115 7.02 -9.05 8.23
N ASN A 116 6.31 -8.78 7.15
CA ASN A 116 6.47 -9.52 5.91
C ASN A 116 7.15 -8.62 4.88
N THR A 117 8.24 -9.12 4.32
CA THR A 117 8.94 -8.44 3.23
C THR A 117 8.84 -9.22 1.94
N SER A 118 8.83 -8.52 0.83
CA SER A 118 8.83 -9.11 -0.51
C SER A 118 9.44 -8.15 -1.52
N SER A 119 9.96 -8.71 -2.60
CA SER A 119 10.48 -7.93 -3.73
C SER A 119 10.31 -8.71 -5.03
N ASP A 120 10.77 -8.13 -6.12
CA ASP A 120 10.93 -8.82 -7.41
C ASP A 120 11.99 -9.94 -7.39
N LYS A 121 12.75 -10.07 -6.30
CA LYS A 121 13.82 -11.06 -6.13
C LYS A 121 13.47 -12.19 -5.16
N HIS A 122 12.49 -12.01 -4.29
CA HIS A 122 12.00 -13.04 -3.39
C HIS A 122 10.52 -12.86 -3.07
N ILE A 123 9.83 -13.96 -2.78
CA ILE A 123 8.37 -13.96 -2.63
C ILE A 123 7.97 -13.36 -1.29
N ARG A 124 8.47 -13.93 -0.20
CA ARG A 124 8.14 -13.48 1.16
C ARG A 124 9.17 -13.98 2.16
N THR A 125 9.57 -13.06 3.04
CA THR A 125 10.27 -13.39 4.27
C THR A 125 9.53 -12.79 5.45
N THR A 126 9.37 -13.54 6.53
CA THR A 126 8.61 -13.13 7.71
C THR A 126 9.55 -12.94 8.89
N TYR A 127 9.41 -11.82 9.58
CA TYR A 127 10.18 -11.48 10.77
C TYR A 127 9.25 -11.10 11.92
N LEU A 128 9.76 -11.21 13.14
CA LEU A 128 9.20 -10.60 14.34
C LEU A 128 10.03 -9.38 14.72
N TYR A 129 9.39 -8.25 14.92
CA TYR A 129 9.97 -7.11 15.61
C TYR A 129 9.49 -7.08 17.06
N ASP A 130 10.43 -7.07 18.00
CA ASP A 130 10.22 -6.80 19.40
C ASP A 130 11.21 -5.69 19.83
N PRO A 131 10.78 -4.56 20.41
CA PRO A 131 11.66 -3.45 20.77
C PRO A 131 12.75 -3.83 21.76
N LYS A 132 12.59 -4.92 22.51
CA LYS A 132 13.60 -5.43 23.46
C LYS A 132 14.68 -6.27 22.80
N VAL A 133 14.37 -6.92 21.67
CA VAL A 133 15.25 -7.91 21.04
C VAL A 133 15.67 -7.47 19.64
N GLY A 134 14.87 -6.63 18.99
CA GLY A 134 15.06 -6.20 17.60
C GLY A 134 14.31 -7.07 16.60
N ILE A 135 14.80 -7.12 15.38
CA ILE A 135 14.18 -7.87 14.27
C ILE A 135 14.77 -9.29 14.23
N GLN A 136 13.90 -10.28 14.28
CA GLN A 136 14.25 -11.71 14.25
C GLN A 136 13.59 -12.39 13.05
N LEU A 137 14.36 -13.15 12.29
CA LEU A 137 13.84 -13.99 11.21
C LEU A 137 12.96 -15.10 11.79
N LEU A 138 11.75 -15.28 11.26
CA LEU A 138 10.85 -16.38 11.61
C LEU A 138 10.75 -17.40 10.48
N ASP A 139 10.58 -16.96 9.24
CA ASP A 139 10.32 -17.86 8.11
C ASP A 139 10.73 -17.23 6.77
N GLU A 140 11.19 -18.09 5.85
CA GLU A 140 11.42 -17.76 4.44
C GLU A 140 10.56 -18.69 3.59
N TYR A 141 9.62 -18.14 2.84
CA TYR A 141 8.63 -18.93 2.10
C TYR A 141 9.25 -19.83 1.02
N ALA A 142 10.25 -19.38 0.30
CA ALA A 142 10.86 -20.15 -0.81
C ALA A 142 12.38 -19.97 -0.86
N PRO A 143 13.11 -20.47 0.16
CA PRO A 143 14.55 -20.22 0.29
C PRO A 143 15.39 -20.78 -0.88
N TRP A 144 14.89 -21.81 -1.57
CA TRP A 144 15.55 -22.38 -2.76
C TRP A 144 15.59 -21.43 -3.96
N LEU A 145 14.71 -20.41 -4.00
CA LEU A 145 14.72 -19.42 -5.09
C LEU A 145 15.94 -18.50 -5.03
N LYS A 146 16.68 -18.46 -3.93
CA LYS A 146 17.94 -17.71 -3.80
C LYS A 146 19.04 -18.18 -4.74
N GLU A 147 18.92 -19.41 -5.27
CA GLU A 147 19.87 -19.96 -6.25
C GLU A 147 19.65 -19.39 -7.67
N TYR A 148 18.55 -18.67 -7.88
CA TYR A 148 18.18 -18.10 -9.17
C TYR A 148 18.35 -16.58 -9.17
N GLU A 149 18.80 -16.03 -10.29
CA GLU A 149 18.82 -14.59 -10.51
C GLU A 149 17.50 -14.16 -11.16
N PHE A 150 16.80 -13.25 -10.51
CA PHE A 150 15.56 -12.67 -11.02
C PHE A 150 15.81 -11.28 -11.61
N GLY A 151 15.10 -10.97 -12.68
CA GLY A 151 15.10 -9.65 -13.28
C GLY A 151 14.40 -8.63 -12.39
N LYS A 152 14.91 -7.42 -12.40
CA LYS A 152 14.28 -6.29 -11.70
C LYS A 152 13.03 -5.85 -12.44
N MET A 153 11.94 -5.69 -11.71
CA MET A 153 10.71 -5.13 -12.21
C MET A 153 10.71 -3.60 -12.08
N GLU A 154 10.51 -2.89 -13.18
CA GLU A 154 10.51 -1.44 -13.21
C GLU A 154 9.15 -0.90 -13.68
N PRO A 155 8.58 0.11 -12.99
CA PRO A 155 7.38 0.77 -13.47
C PRO A 155 7.69 1.63 -14.69
N PHE A 156 6.78 1.65 -15.66
CA PHE A 156 6.81 2.55 -16.80
C PHE A 156 5.46 3.14 -17.09
N SER A 157 5.41 4.20 -17.87
CA SER A 157 4.15 4.74 -18.36
C SER A 157 4.28 5.19 -19.81
N PHE A 158 3.19 5.11 -20.54
CA PHE A 158 3.11 5.61 -21.90
C PHE A 158 1.73 6.21 -22.18
N THR A 159 1.65 7.05 -23.21
CA THR A 159 0.38 7.60 -23.66
C THR A 159 -0.18 6.74 -24.76
N ALA A 160 -1.38 6.20 -24.56
CA ALA A 160 -2.10 5.43 -25.53
C ALA A 160 -2.59 6.31 -26.69
N ARG A 161 -3.03 5.67 -27.79
CA ARG A 161 -3.48 6.34 -29.04
C ARG A 161 -4.51 7.45 -28.81
N TYR A 162 -5.37 7.29 -27.81
CA TYR A 162 -6.44 8.24 -27.49
C TYR A 162 -6.07 9.26 -26.39
N GLY A 163 -4.78 9.43 -26.08
CA GLY A 163 -4.31 10.38 -25.10
C GLY A 163 -4.34 9.90 -23.64
N LEU A 164 -4.85 8.69 -23.38
CA LEU A 164 -4.91 8.11 -22.05
C LEU A 164 -3.50 7.68 -21.60
N LYS A 165 -3.07 8.13 -20.42
CA LYS A 165 -1.83 7.70 -19.80
C LYS A 165 -2.01 6.35 -19.14
N LEU A 166 -1.29 5.36 -19.63
CA LEU A 166 -1.29 4.00 -19.09
C LEU A 166 -0.03 3.76 -18.26
N HIS A 167 -0.18 3.00 -17.18
CA HIS A 167 0.90 2.57 -16.30
C HIS A 167 1.07 1.06 -16.41
N GLY A 168 2.30 0.60 -16.36
CA GLY A 168 2.63 -0.82 -16.43
C GLY A 168 3.95 -1.12 -15.74
N TYR A 169 4.30 -2.40 -15.75
CA TYR A 169 5.59 -2.88 -15.25
C TYR A 169 6.28 -3.68 -16.32
N ILE A 170 7.59 -3.57 -16.36
CA ILE A 170 8.45 -4.36 -17.22
C ILE A 170 9.46 -5.10 -16.36
N THR A 171 9.60 -6.40 -16.56
CA THR A 171 10.67 -7.21 -15.97
C THR A 171 11.60 -7.63 -17.09
N LEU A 172 12.85 -7.20 -16.99
CA LEU A 172 13.89 -7.53 -17.94
C LEU A 172 14.79 -8.63 -17.37
N PRO A 173 15.36 -9.49 -18.24
CA PRO A 173 16.32 -10.51 -17.78
C PRO A 173 17.46 -9.88 -16.97
N PRO A 174 18.03 -10.59 -15.96
CA PRO A 174 19.10 -10.04 -15.10
C PRO A 174 20.28 -9.51 -15.89
N ASN A 175 20.61 -10.16 -17.00
CA ASN A 175 21.75 -9.82 -17.85
C ASN A 175 21.40 -8.89 -19.02
N TYR A 176 20.21 -8.29 -19.02
CA TYR A 176 19.80 -7.38 -20.11
C TYR A 176 20.70 -6.16 -20.19
N LYS A 177 21.20 -5.88 -21.40
CA LYS A 177 21.91 -4.66 -21.71
C LYS A 177 21.01 -3.76 -22.59
N LYS A 178 20.86 -2.50 -22.20
CA LYS A 178 20.04 -1.53 -22.92
C LYS A 178 20.42 -1.50 -24.41
N GLY A 179 19.41 -1.65 -25.28
CA GLY A 179 19.60 -1.69 -26.75
C GLY A 179 19.76 -3.09 -27.33
N THR A 180 19.85 -4.14 -26.49
CA THR A 180 19.86 -5.52 -26.98
C THR A 180 18.44 -5.94 -27.33
N LYS A 181 18.24 -6.54 -28.50
CA LYS A 181 16.98 -7.19 -28.83
C LYS A 181 16.85 -8.46 -28.01
N ILE A 182 15.75 -8.58 -27.31
CA ILE A 182 15.34 -9.81 -26.59
C ILE A 182 14.13 -10.40 -27.31
N PRO A 183 13.99 -11.74 -27.31
CA PRO A 183 12.84 -12.41 -27.95
C PRO A 183 11.51 -12.02 -27.30
#